data_710a9f03e825641671e31e35bf2d61a6
#
_entry.id   710a9f03e825641671e31e35bf2d61a6
#
_cell.length_a   1.000
_cell.length_b   1.000
_cell.length_c   1.000
_cell.angle_alpha   90.00
_cell.angle_beta   90.00
_cell.angle_gamma   90.00
#
_symmetry.space_group_name_H-M   'P 1'
#
loop_
_entity.id
_entity.type
_entity.pdbx_description
1 polymer ?
#
loop_
_entity_poly.entity_id
_entity_poly.type
_entity_poly.pdbx_seq_one_letter_code
_entity_poly.pdbx_strand_id
1 'polypeptide(L)'
;APPAGDLQRWTAGKNFIAYPVAQPVSTPPGSVEVVEGFWYGCGACFGLEPRLEAWEKTKPEWIKLKRIPVIWNEVTREDARLFFTIESLGLLDKLHAEVFRQIHVKHKPLTVIRGGRLDAAATEKAARDFLTSNGVSAEDFARQYRTFSAENKLRQAENLSRRYLLDHTPMIVVHGKYLTDASMAGGHDQLFQLINDLAARERGAN
;
A
#
# COMPACT_ATOMS: atom_id res chain seq x y z
N ALA A 1 -12.09 6.47 26.81
CA ALA A 1 -11.25 7.04 25.77
C ALA A 1 -9.96 6.23 25.71
N PRO A 2 -9.42 5.89 24.53
CA PRO A 2 -8.10 5.30 24.43
C PRO A 2 -7.09 6.28 25.03
N PRO A 3 -6.01 5.79 25.70
CA PRO A 3 -4.97 6.67 26.19
C PRO A 3 -4.43 7.51 25.04
N ALA A 4 -4.22 8.81 25.28
CA ALA A 4 -3.51 9.66 24.33
C ALA A 4 -2.17 8.96 24.01
N GLY A 5 -1.85 8.80 22.72
CA GLY A 5 -0.62 8.13 22.31
C GLY A 5 0.60 8.81 22.96
N ASP A 6 1.48 8.01 23.52
CA ASP A 6 2.71 8.53 24.14
C ASP A 6 3.71 8.96 23.08
N LEU A 7 3.62 10.22 22.65
CA LEU A 7 4.55 10.81 21.70
C LEU A 7 5.86 11.30 22.32
N GLN A 8 6.03 11.24 23.64
CA GLN A 8 7.26 11.73 24.29
C GLN A 8 8.51 10.96 23.85
N ARG A 9 8.33 9.69 23.45
CA ARG A 9 9.40 8.83 22.93
C ARG A 9 9.72 9.04 21.45
N TRP A 10 8.92 9.82 20.73
CA TRP A 10 9.06 10.03 19.28
C TRP A 10 9.39 11.48 18.97
N THR A 11 10.33 11.70 18.07
CA THR A 11 10.78 13.05 17.67
C THR A 11 10.38 13.33 16.23
N ALA A 12 9.65 14.41 16.01
CA ALA A 12 9.38 14.91 14.67
C ALA A 12 10.69 15.30 13.96
N GLY A 13 10.77 15.01 12.66
CA GLY A 13 12.00 15.18 11.87
C GLY A 13 13.01 14.03 12.03
N LYS A 14 12.81 13.11 13.00
CA LYS A 14 13.64 11.93 13.20
C LYS A 14 12.83 10.66 12.99
N ASN A 15 11.78 10.44 13.79
CA ASN A 15 10.99 9.22 13.77
C ASN A 15 9.79 9.33 12.82
N PHE A 16 9.35 10.53 12.53
CA PHE A 16 8.30 10.83 11.56
C PHE A 16 8.45 12.25 11.02
N ILE A 17 7.90 12.50 9.85
CA ILE A 17 7.75 13.84 9.27
C ILE A 17 6.30 14.27 9.43
N ALA A 18 6.07 15.45 10.03
CA ALA A 18 4.75 16.06 10.03
C ALA A 18 4.58 16.91 8.77
N TYR A 19 3.51 16.65 7.99
CA TYR A 19 3.21 17.50 6.84
C TYR A 19 2.83 18.92 7.29
N PRO A 20 3.29 19.96 6.59
CA PRO A 20 2.90 21.34 6.89
C PRO A 20 1.39 21.57 6.78
N VAL A 21 0.75 20.83 5.86
CA VAL A 21 -0.69 20.85 5.63
C VAL A 21 -1.20 19.42 5.60
N ALA A 22 -2.19 19.12 6.43
CA ALA A 22 -2.83 17.82 6.44
C ALA A 22 -3.45 17.49 5.07
N GLN A 23 -3.23 16.27 4.60
CA GLN A 23 -3.84 15.78 3.38
C GLN A 23 -5.24 15.22 3.67
N PRO A 24 -6.18 15.32 2.73
CA PRO A 24 -7.50 14.75 2.90
C PRO A 24 -7.45 13.24 3.14
N VAL A 25 -8.24 12.76 4.07
CA VAL A 25 -8.45 11.33 4.35
C VAL A 25 -9.78 10.85 3.78
N SER A 26 -9.89 9.56 3.51
CA SER A 26 -11.08 8.93 2.93
C SER A 26 -11.91 8.14 3.95
N THR A 27 -11.51 8.13 5.21
CA THR A 27 -12.18 7.40 6.29
C THR A 27 -13.30 8.21 6.93
N PRO A 28 -14.35 7.56 7.45
CA PRO A 28 -15.43 8.23 8.18
C PRO A 28 -14.93 8.99 9.43
N PRO A 29 -15.65 10.01 9.88
CA PRO A 29 -15.39 10.67 11.15
C PRO A 29 -15.27 9.66 12.31
N GLY A 30 -14.35 9.90 13.24
CA GLY A 30 -14.06 8.99 14.36
C GLY A 30 -13.15 7.80 14.01
N SER A 31 -12.77 7.66 12.74
CA SER A 31 -11.74 6.71 12.28
C SER A 31 -10.45 7.43 11.93
N VAL A 32 -9.33 6.72 12.07
CA VAL A 32 -8.01 7.20 11.67
C VAL A 32 -7.52 6.38 10.49
N GLU A 33 -7.19 7.03 9.38
CA GLU A 33 -6.62 6.38 8.20
C GLU A 33 -5.13 6.13 8.41
N VAL A 34 -4.69 4.91 8.13
CA VAL A 34 -3.28 4.55 7.99
C VAL A 34 -3.08 4.06 6.56
N VAL A 35 -2.18 4.69 5.85
CA VAL A 35 -1.88 4.35 4.45
C VAL A 35 -0.51 3.70 4.37
N GLU A 36 -0.43 2.54 3.75
CA GLU A 36 0.81 1.95 3.29
C GLU A 36 1.04 2.31 1.83
N GLY A 37 2.13 3.03 1.55
CA GLY A 37 2.68 3.18 0.20
C GLY A 37 3.59 2.01 -0.11
N PHE A 38 3.27 1.19 -1.11
CA PHE A 38 3.99 -0.04 -1.42
C PHE A 38 4.19 -0.25 -2.92
N TRP A 39 5.06 -1.19 -3.27
CA TRP A 39 5.25 -1.70 -4.62
C TRP A 39 5.46 -3.22 -4.58
N TYR A 40 4.78 -3.96 -5.44
CA TYR A 40 4.92 -5.42 -5.50
C TYR A 40 6.35 -5.90 -5.79
N GLY A 41 7.12 -5.16 -6.59
CA GLY A 41 8.52 -5.47 -6.86
C GLY A 41 9.49 -5.14 -5.71
N CYS A 42 9.01 -4.52 -4.62
CA CYS A 42 9.83 -4.11 -3.49
C CYS A 42 10.04 -5.26 -2.50
N GLY A 43 11.30 -5.70 -2.33
CA GLY A 43 11.66 -6.74 -1.35
C GLY A 43 11.42 -6.34 0.10
N ALA A 44 11.58 -5.05 0.44
CA ALA A 44 11.29 -4.55 1.78
C ALA A 44 9.79 -4.55 2.08
N CYS A 45 8.92 -4.27 1.07
CA CYS A 45 7.47 -4.40 1.21
C CYS A 45 7.09 -5.87 1.44
N PHE A 46 7.66 -6.81 0.66
CA PHE A 46 7.47 -8.24 0.88
C PHE A 46 7.87 -8.66 2.31
N GLY A 47 8.99 -8.14 2.83
CA GLY A 47 9.45 -8.42 4.19
C GLY A 47 8.56 -7.82 5.28
N LEU A 48 7.89 -6.68 5.01
CA LEU A 48 6.98 -6.04 5.96
C LEU A 48 5.60 -6.71 6.00
N GLU A 49 5.12 -7.23 4.88
CA GLU A 49 3.74 -7.70 4.71
C GLU A 49 3.25 -8.67 5.80
N PRO A 50 3.99 -9.73 6.21
CA PRO A 50 3.51 -10.63 7.27
C PRO A 50 3.29 -9.92 8.61
N ARG A 51 4.10 -8.90 8.90
CA ARG A 51 3.99 -8.10 10.14
C ARG A 51 2.82 -7.13 10.05
N LEU A 52 2.63 -6.53 8.89
CA LEU A 52 1.50 -5.63 8.62
C LEU A 52 0.17 -6.37 8.69
N GLU A 53 0.07 -7.58 8.11
CA GLU A 53 -1.09 -8.45 8.24
C GLU A 53 -1.38 -8.84 9.70
N ALA A 54 -0.34 -9.17 10.48
CA ALA A 54 -0.50 -9.49 11.89
C ALA A 54 -1.00 -8.28 12.69
N TRP A 55 -0.44 -7.10 12.44
CA TRP A 55 -0.90 -5.86 13.05
C TRP A 55 -2.34 -5.51 12.62
N GLU A 56 -2.69 -5.69 11.35
CA GLU A 56 -4.03 -5.42 10.84
C GLU A 56 -5.11 -6.23 11.57
N LYS A 57 -4.80 -7.46 11.95
CA LYS A 57 -5.71 -8.33 12.72
C LYS A 57 -5.89 -7.92 14.19
N THR A 58 -4.92 -7.20 14.74
CA THR A 58 -4.88 -6.84 16.18
C THR A 58 -5.08 -5.35 16.44
N LYS A 59 -4.96 -4.49 15.42
CA LYS A 59 -5.16 -3.05 15.56
C LYS A 59 -6.58 -2.72 16.02
N PRO A 60 -6.78 -1.58 16.71
CA PRO A 60 -8.12 -1.11 17.03
C PRO A 60 -9.00 -0.95 15.77
N GLU A 61 -10.29 -1.25 15.88
CA GLU A 61 -11.24 -1.18 14.75
C GLU A 61 -11.37 0.22 14.13
N TRP A 62 -11.13 1.26 14.93
CA TRP A 62 -11.17 2.64 14.46
C TRP A 62 -9.94 3.04 13.60
N ILE A 63 -8.87 2.23 13.56
CA ILE A 63 -7.78 2.40 12.60
C ILE A 63 -8.16 1.68 11.31
N LYS A 64 -8.16 2.40 10.20
CA LYS A 64 -8.45 1.86 8.87
C LYS A 64 -7.18 1.83 8.05
N LEU A 65 -6.68 0.63 7.77
CA LEU A 65 -5.54 0.44 6.87
C LEU A 65 -6.01 0.54 5.42
N LYS A 66 -5.26 1.28 4.63
CA LYS A 66 -5.41 1.41 3.19
C LYS A 66 -4.06 1.19 2.53
N ARG A 67 -4.02 0.39 1.48
CA ARG A 67 -2.82 0.20 0.67
C ARG A 67 -2.89 1.05 -0.58
N ILE A 68 -1.81 1.73 -0.91
CA ILE A 68 -1.68 2.54 -2.12
C ILE A 68 -0.43 2.06 -2.87
N PRO A 69 -0.60 1.42 -4.03
CA PRO A 69 0.53 1.09 -4.87
C PRO A 69 1.14 2.37 -5.43
N VAL A 70 2.44 2.56 -5.25
CA VAL A 70 3.14 3.74 -5.80
C VAL A 70 3.27 3.64 -7.31
N ILE A 71 3.20 4.81 -7.98
CA ILE A 71 3.35 4.91 -9.44
C ILE A 71 4.43 5.93 -9.75
N TRP A 72 5.64 5.43 -10.07
CA TRP A 72 6.80 6.25 -10.42
C TRP A 72 7.19 6.13 -11.89
N ASN A 73 6.84 5.02 -12.52
CA ASN A 73 7.17 4.70 -13.91
C ASN A 73 6.19 3.66 -14.47
N GLU A 74 6.40 3.21 -15.70
CA GLU A 74 5.53 2.24 -16.38
C GLU A 74 5.51 0.87 -15.67
N VAL A 75 6.61 0.44 -15.06
CA VAL A 75 6.69 -0.86 -14.34
C VAL A 75 5.81 -0.82 -13.10
N THR A 76 6.00 0.19 -12.23
CA THR A 76 5.20 0.36 -11.02
C THR A 76 3.72 0.62 -11.35
N ARG A 77 3.43 1.24 -12.52
CA ARG A 77 2.06 1.45 -12.99
C ARG A 77 1.35 0.14 -13.34
N GLU A 78 2.02 -0.80 -14.00
CA GLU A 78 1.42 -2.09 -14.34
C GLU A 78 1.25 -2.98 -13.09
N ASP A 79 2.19 -2.95 -12.14
CA ASP A 79 2.02 -3.62 -10.84
C ASP A 79 0.85 -3.02 -10.05
N ALA A 80 0.67 -1.69 -10.08
CA ALA A 80 -0.49 -1.01 -9.50
C ALA A 80 -1.81 -1.39 -10.21
N ARG A 81 -1.78 -1.58 -11.54
CA ARG A 81 -2.93 -2.07 -12.30
C ARG A 81 -3.38 -3.44 -11.83
N LEU A 82 -2.43 -4.36 -11.61
CA LEU A 82 -2.72 -5.67 -11.06
C LEU A 82 -3.38 -5.57 -9.68
N PHE A 83 -2.84 -4.72 -8.79
CA PHE A 83 -3.41 -4.48 -7.46
C PHE A 83 -4.88 -4.02 -7.56
N PHE A 84 -5.16 -3.00 -8.36
CA PHE A 84 -6.53 -2.49 -8.51
C PHE A 84 -7.47 -3.46 -9.22
N THR A 85 -6.95 -4.35 -10.07
CA THR A 85 -7.74 -5.43 -10.66
C THR A 85 -8.16 -6.43 -9.57
N ILE A 86 -7.23 -6.86 -8.73
CA ILE A 86 -7.48 -7.77 -7.60
C ILE A 86 -8.44 -7.12 -6.60
N GLU A 87 -8.25 -5.83 -6.29
CA GLU A 87 -9.15 -5.06 -5.41
C GLU A 87 -10.58 -5.01 -5.98
N SER A 88 -10.73 -4.71 -7.27
CA SER A 88 -12.04 -4.61 -7.93
C SER A 88 -12.77 -5.95 -8.01
N LEU A 89 -12.03 -7.05 -7.95
CA LEU A 89 -12.56 -8.41 -7.86
C LEU A 89 -12.89 -8.82 -6.41
N GLY A 90 -12.56 -8.00 -5.40
CA GLY A 90 -12.73 -8.33 -3.98
C GLY A 90 -11.81 -9.44 -3.48
N LEU A 91 -10.64 -9.58 -4.08
CA LEU A 91 -9.72 -10.71 -3.84
C LEU A 91 -8.41 -10.31 -3.15
N LEU A 92 -8.30 -9.07 -2.60
CA LEU A 92 -7.06 -8.63 -1.95
C LEU A 92 -6.64 -9.55 -0.81
N ASP A 93 -7.55 -9.92 0.09
CA ASP A 93 -7.27 -10.80 1.23
C ASP A 93 -6.70 -12.16 0.81
N LYS A 94 -7.06 -12.63 -0.39
CA LYS A 94 -6.60 -13.90 -0.93
C LYS A 94 -5.32 -13.79 -1.74
N LEU A 95 -5.19 -12.72 -2.54
CA LEU A 95 -4.20 -12.68 -3.61
C LEU A 95 -3.07 -11.66 -3.38
N HIS A 96 -3.21 -10.70 -2.48
CA HIS A 96 -2.16 -9.70 -2.24
C HIS A 96 -0.83 -10.35 -1.84
N ALA A 97 -0.83 -11.17 -0.81
CA ALA A 97 0.36 -11.92 -0.39
C ALA A 97 0.84 -12.93 -1.45
N GLU A 98 -0.08 -13.49 -2.25
CA GLU A 98 0.29 -14.43 -3.31
C GLU A 98 1.03 -13.74 -4.47
N VAL A 99 0.69 -12.49 -4.81
CA VAL A 99 1.46 -11.69 -5.78
C VAL A 99 2.90 -11.49 -5.28
N PHE A 100 3.09 -11.11 -4.02
CA PHE A 100 4.42 -11.01 -3.43
C PHE A 100 5.18 -12.34 -3.50
N ARG A 101 4.54 -13.46 -3.14
CA ARG A 101 5.17 -14.79 -3.23
C ARG A 101 5.54 -15.16 -4.66
N GLN A 102 4.68 -14.85 -5.63
CA GLN A 102 4.94 -15.10 -7.05
C GLN A 102 6.22 -14.40 -7.50
N ILE A 103 6.41 -13.16 -7.08
CA ILE A 103 7.55 -12.33 -7.50
C ILE A 103 8.82 -12.70 -6.71
N HIS A 104 8.74 -12.73 -5.37
CA HIS A 104 9.93 -12.79 -4.51
C HIS A 104 10.35 -14.21 -4.12
N VAL A 105 9.42 -15.16 -4.08
CA VAL A 105 9.72 -16.57 -3.73
C VAL A 105 9.85 -17.45 -4.96
N LYS A 106 8.89 -17.33 -5.89
CA LYS A 106 8.90 -18.12 -7.14
C LYS A 106 9.78 -17.48 -8.23
N HIS A 107 10.29 -16.26 -8.00
CA HIS A 107 11.10 -15.47 -8.94
C HIS A 107 10.46 -15.32 -10.33
N LYS A 108 9.13 -15.12 -10.34
CA LYS A 108 8.34 -14.94 -11.57
C LYS A 108 7.66 -13.57 -11.53
N PRO A 109 8.34 -12.49 -11.95
CA PRO A 109 7.74 -11.16 -12.01
C PRO A 109 6.53 -11.17 -12.94
N LEU A 110 5.52 -10.38 -12.61
CA LEU A 110 4.29 -10.25 -13.40
C LEU A 110 4.36 -9.06 -14.36
N THR A 111 5.37 -8.20 -14.19
CA THR A 111 5.72 -7.15 -15.15
C THR A 111 6.90 -7.61 -15.98
N VAL A 112 6.74 -7.64 -17.29
CA VAL A 112 7.70 -8.20 -18.23
C VAL A 112 8.49 -7.10 -18.94
N ILE A 113 9.81 -7.17 -18.84
CA ILE A 113 10.74 -6.26 -19.49
C ILE A 113 11.48 -7.01 -20.61
N ARG A 114 11.50 -6.44 -21.80
CA ARG A 114 12.26 -6.94 -22.93
C ARG A 114 13.08 -5.81 -23.56
N GLY A 115 14.37 -6.06 -23.76
CA GLY A 115 15.24 -5.03 -24.33
C GLY A 115 15.27 -3.71 -23.54
N GLY A 116 15.12 -3.76 -22.21
CA GLY A 116 15.09 -2.59 -21.33
C GLY A 116 13.78 -1.79 -21.34
N ARG A 117 12.72 -2.31 -21.99
CA ARG A 117 11.42 -1.65 -22.09
C ARG A 117 10.30 -2.56 -21.57
N LEU A 118 9.24 -1.95 -21.09
CA LEU A 118 8.03 -2.66 -20.72
C LEU A 118 7.41 -3.35 -21.97
N ASP A 119 7.21 -4.66 -21.89
CA ASP A 119 6.38 -5.41 -22.82
C ASP A 119 4.95 -5.48 -22.27
N ALA A 120 4.12 -4.53 -22.66
CA ALA A 120 2.75 -4.39 -22.15
C ALA A 120 1.88 -5.63 -22.44
N ALA A 121 2.02 -6.25 -23.62
CA ALA A 121 1.24 -7.41 -24.00
C ALA A 121 1.65 -8.66 -23.20
N ALA A 122 2.96 -8.87 -23.00
CA ALA A 122 3.47 -9.95 -22.19
C ALA A 122 3.14 -9.75 -20.69
N THR A 123 3.14 -8.50 -20.20
CA THR A 123 2.74 -8.13 -18.84
C THR A 123 1.26 -8.43 -18.62
N GLU A 124 0.38 -8.02 -19.52
CA GLU A 124 -1.05 -8.33 -19.43
C GLU A 124 -1.30 -9.84 -19.45
N LYS A 125 -0.59 -10.56 -20.32
CA LYS A 125 -0.67 -12.03 -20.37
C LYS A 125 -0.24 -12.65 -19.03
N ALA A 126 0.88 -12.20 -18.45
CA ALA A 126 1.36 -12.71 -17.17
C ALA A 126 0.38 -12.45 -16.03
N ALA A 127 -0.21 -11.25 -15.96
CA ALA A 127 -1.24 -10.90 -15.00
C ALA A 127 -2.50 -11.79 -15.15
N ARG A 128 -2.97 -11.97 -16.38
CA ARG A 128 -4.10 -12.85 -16.68
C ARG A 128 -3.83 -14.30 -16.30
N ASP A 129 -2.68 -14.85 -16.70
CA ASP A 129 -2.32 -16.24 -16.41
C ASP A 129 -2.22 -16.46 -14.88
N PHE A 130 -1.64 -15.50 -14.14
CA PHE A 130 -1.59 -15.52 -12.69
C PHE A 130 -2.99 -15.53 -12.07
N LEU A 131 -3.87 -14.61 -12.47
CA LEU A 131 -5.22 -14.54 -11.92
C LEU A 131 -6.07 -15.76 -12.31
N THR A 132 -5.93 -16.26 -13.54
CA THR A 132 -6.64 -17.46 -13.99
C THR A 132 -6.19 -18.70 -13.21
N SER A 133 -4.89 -18.86 -12.93
CA SER A 133 -4.39 -19.97 -12.10
C SER A 133 -4.85 -19.87 -10.64
N ASN A 134 -5.34 -18.71 -10.21
CA ASN A 134 -5.91 -18.47 -8.89
C ASN A 134 -7.47 -18.45 -8.88
N GLY A 135 -8.09 -18.89 -9.97
CA GLY A 135 -9.55 -19.09 -10.04
C GLY A 135 -10.35 -17.90 -10.57
N VAL A 136 -9.70 -16.88 -11.13
CA VAL A 136 -10.38 -15.77 -11.80
C VAL A 136 -10.64 -16.16 -13.26
N SER A 137 -11.86 -15.99 -13.74
CA SER A 137 -12.16 -16.25 -15.15
C SER A 137 -11.49 -15.22 -16.08
N ALA A 138 -11.19 -15.63 -17.32
CA ALA A 138 -10.64 -14.70 -18.32
C ALA A 138 -11.58 -13.53 -18.60
N GLU A 139 -12.90 -13.77 -18.51
CA GLU A 139 -13.92 -12.75 -18.67
C GLU A 139 -13.95 -11.74 -17.51
N ASP A 140 -13.84 -12.21 -16.25
CA ASP A 140 -13.75 -11.32 -15.08
C ASP A 140 -12.48 -10.47 -15.12
N PHE A 141 -11.34 -11.07 -15.50
CA PHE A 141 -10.10 -10.34 -15.74
C PHE A 141 -10.31 -9.22 -16.77
N ALA A 142 -10.85 -9.54 -17.93
CA ALA A 142 -11.04 -8.57 -19.02
C ALA A 142 -11.98 -7.42 -18.61
N ARG A 143 -13.00 -7.71 -17.79
CA ARG A 143 -13.92 -6.70 -17.26
C ARG A 143 -13.29 -5.72 -16.27
N GLN A 144 -12.10 -6.01 -15.73
CA GLN A 144 -11.49 -5.17 -14.67
C GLN A 144 -10.15 -4.57 -15.07
N TYR A 145 -9.35 -5.24 -15.90
CA TYR A 145 -7.93 -4.94 -16.04
C TYR A 145 -7.61 -3.59 -16.71
N ARG A 146 -8.21 -3.30 -17.89
CA ARG A 146 -7.96 -2.05 -18.64
C ARG A 146 -9.23 -1.22 -18.82
N THR A 147 -9.97 -1.05 -17.74
CA THR A 147 -11.21 -0.29 -17.75
C THR A 147 -10.98 1.18 -17.42
N PHE A 148 -11.94 2.02 -17.74
CA PHE A 148 -11.92 3.43 -17.30
C PHE A 148 -11.84 3.56 -15.77
N SER A 149 -12.50 2.67 -15.03
CA SER A 149 -12.42 2.63 -13.56
C SER A 149 -11.02 2.32 -13.10
N ALA A 150 -10.33 1.33 -13.69
CA ALA A 150 -8.95 1.00 -13.37
C ALA A 150 -8.00 2.18 -13.66
N GLU A 151 -8.16 2.85 -14.80
CA GLU A 151 -7.35 4.04 -15.13
C GLU A 151 -7.60 5.20 -14.16
N ASN A 152 -8.82 5.38 -13.66
CA ASN A 152 -9.13 6.39 -12.64
C ASN A 152 -8.44 6.06 -11.31
N LYS A 153 -8.48 4.81 -10.87
CA LYS A 153 -7.78 4.36 -9.65
C LYS A 153 -6.27 4.58 -9.76
N LEU A 154 -5.67 4.26 -10.92
CA LEU A 154 -4.26 4.51 -11.18
C LEU A 154 -3.91 6.00 -11.08
N ARG A 155 -4.70 6.89 -11.69
CA ARG A 155 -4.49 8.34 -11.57
C ARG A 155 -4.62 8.84 -10.12
N GLN A 156 -5.59 8.31 -9.38
CA GLN A 156 -5.74 8.65 -7.96
C GLN A 156 -4.54 8.19 -7.14
N ALA A 157 -4.05 6.97 -7.33
CA ALA A 157 -2.87 6.45 -6.64
C ALA A 157 -1.61 7.26 -6.98
N GLU A 158 -1.41 7.63 -8.25
CA GLU A 158 -0.30 8.48 -8.69
C GLU A 158 -0.35 9.85 -8.01
N ASN A 159 -1.53 10.48 -7.95
CA ASN A 159 -1.71 11.76 -7.27
C ASN A 159 -1.46 11.65 -5.77
N LEU A 160 -1.95 10.59 -5.11
CA LEU A 160 -1.72 10.37 -3.68
C LEU A 160 -0.26 10.09 -3.39
N SER A 161 0.44 9.31 -4.22
CA SER A 161 1.88 9.05 -4.07
C SER A 161 2.68 10.36 -4.08
N ARG A 162 2.33 11.29 -4.97
CA ARG A 162 2.97 12.62 -5.02
C ARG A 162 2.62 13.48 -3.81
N ARG A 163 1.34 13.54 -3.41
CA ARG A 163 0.88 14.33 -2.26
C ARG A 163 1.49 13.85 -0.94
N TYR A 164 1.62 12.55 -0.78
CA TYR A 164 2.23 11.93 0.40
C TYR A 164 3.75 11.88 0.33
N LEU A 165 4.37 12.40 -0.76
CA LEU A 165 5.82 12.39 -0.95
C LEU A 165 6.42 10.97 -0.82
N LEU A 166 5.74 9.97 -1.37
CA LEU A 166 6.20 8.58 -1.34
C LEU A 166 7.33 8.39 -2.35
N ASP A 167 8.56 8.61 -1.92
CA ASP A 167 9.77 8.55 -2.75
C ASP A 167 10.50 7.21 -2.68
N HIS A 168 10.15 6.38 -1.72
CA HIS A 168 10.59 4.98 -1.57
C HIS A 168 9.45 4.11 -1.01
N THR A 169 9.67 2.81 -0.84
CA THR A 169 8.70 1.88 -0.27
C THR A 169 9.39 0.85 0.64
N PRO A 170 8.70 0.36 1.68
CA PRO A 170 7.39 0.79 2.15
C PRO A 170 7.45 2.11 2.95
N MET A 171 6.44 2.96 2.80
CA MET A 171 6.24 4.15 3.64
C MET A 171 4.83 4.12 4.23
N ILE A 172 4.69 4.67 5.43
CA ILE A 172 3.40 4.74 6.13
C ILE A 172 3.00 6.20 6.32
N VAL A 173 1.76 6.51 5.99
CA VAL A 173 1.15 7.81 6.27
C VAL A 173 0.02 7.63 7.27
N VAL A 174 0.07 8.37 8.40
CA VAL A 174 -0.97 8.33 9.42
C VAL A 174 -1.83 9.58 9.27
N HIS A 175 -3.10 9.35 9.02
CA HIS A 175 -4.20 10.34 8.96
C HIS A 175 -3.91 11.57 8.08
N GLY A 176 -3.16 11.35 6.99
CA GLY A 176 -2.76 12.43 6.09
C GLY A 176 -1.85 13.48 6.72
N LYS A 177 -1.31 13.24 7.91
CA LYS A 177 -0.54 14.22 8.69
C LYS A 177 0.90 13.82 8.95
N TYR A 178 1.19 12.52 9.07
CA TYR A 178 2.50 12.03 9.48
C TYR A 178 3.01 10.97 8.52
N LEU A 179 4.23 11.13 8.07
CA LEU A 179 4.95 10.20 7.20
C LEU A 179 6.05 9.53 7.99
N THR A 180 6.18 8.22 7.88
CA THR A 180 7.24 7.43 8.53
C THR A 180 7.54 6.14 7.76
N ASP A 181 8.58 5.46 8.15
CA ASP A 181 8.97 4.13 7.71
C ASP A 181 9.69 3.37 8.84
N ALA A 182 10.06 2.12 8.60
CA ALA A 182 10.74 1.30 9.60
C ALA A 182 12.12 1.85 10.00
N SER A 183 12.84 2.48 9.08
CA SER A 183 14.15 3.09 9.36
C SER A 183 14.01 4.31 10.27
N MET A 184 13.08 5.19 9.94
CA MET A 184 12.77 6.38 10.74
C MET A 184 12.28 5.98 12.14
N ALA A 185 11.41 4.99 12.24
CA ALA A 185 10.88 4.50 13.50
C ALA A 185 11.94 3.82 14.38
N GLY A 186 13.03 3.31 13.80
CA GLY A 186 14.07 2.57 14.48
C GLY A 186 13.90 1.05 14.45
N GLY A 187 13.04 0.55 13.56
CA GLY A 187 12.79 -0.88 13.34
C GLY A 187 11.31 -1.19 13.09
N HIS A 188 11.03 -2.42 12.71
CA HIS A 188 9.64 -2.83 12.40
C HIS A 188 8.73 -2.81 13.63
N ASP A 189 9.20 -3.25 14.79
CA ASP A 189 8.36 -3.27 16.00
C ASP A 189 8.08 -1.83 16.48
N GLN A 190 9.08 -0.95 16.39
CA GLN A 190 8.93 0.48 16.68
C GLN A 190 7.98 1.16 15.68
N LEU A 191 7.99 0.75 14.41
CA LEU A 191 7.08 1.28 13.40
C LEU A 191 5.62 1.10 13.81
N PHE A 192 5.21 -0.10 14.21
CA PHE A 192 3.82 -0.35 14.61
C PHE A 192 3.46 0.36 15.92
N GLN A 193 4.40 0.50 16.85
CA GLN A 193 4.19 1.31 18.06
C GLN A 193 3.97 2.79 17.70
N LEU A 194 4.82 3.34 16.84
CA LEU A 194 4.70 4.73 16.36
C LEU A 194 3.37 4.96 15.63
N ILE A 195 2.97 4.06 14.73
CA ILE A 195 1.68 4.14 14.03
C ILE A 195 0.52 4.20 15.04
N ASN A 196 0.53 3.32 16.06
CA ASN A 196 -0.52 3.29 17.07
C ASN A 196 -0.57 4.58 17.90
N ASP A 197 0.59 5.11 18.29
CA ASP A 197 0.66 6.35 19.07
C ASP A 197 0.22 7.58 18.28
N LEU A 198 0.65 7.69 17.01
CA LEU A 198 0.20 8.76 16.12
C LEU A 198 -1.30 8.67 15.83
N ALA A 199 -1.81 7.45 15.60
CA ALA A 199 -3.24 7.24 15.38
C ALA A 199 -4.07 7.57 16.63
N ALA A 200 -3.62 7.18 17.83
CA ALA A 200 -4.30 7.50 19.08
C ALA A 200 -4.35 9.00 19.34
N ARG A 201 -3.28 9.73 19.03
CA ARG A 201 -3.25 11.19 19.08
C ARG A 201 -4.33 11.82 18.19
N GLU A 202 -4.43 11.35 16.94
CA GLU A 202 -5.40 11.92 15.99
C GLU A 202 -6.85 11.62 16.40
N ARG A 203 -7.09 10.46 16.98
CA ARG A 203 -8.42 10.14 17.52
C ARG A 203 -8.82 11.01 18.70
N GLY A 204 -7.87 11.39 19.56
CA GLY A 204 -8.11 12.25 20.72
C GLY A 204 -8.27 13.74 20.35
N ALA A 205 -7.86 14.14 19.14
CA ALA A 205 -7.96 15.51 18.63
C ALA A 205 -9.26 15.76 17.83
N ASN A 206 -10.01 14.71 17.51
CA ASN A 206 -11.33 14.72 16.87
C ASN A 206 -12.40 14.43 17.92
#